data_b0fc4d11c7048b5606952051c5f66b64
#
_entry.id   b0fc4d11c7048b5606952051c5f66b64
#
_cell.length_a   1.000
_cell.length_b   1.000
_cell.length_c   1.000
_cell.angle_alpha   90.00
_cell.angle_beta   90.00
_cell.angle_gamma   90.00
#
_symmetry.space_group_name_H-M   'P 1'
#
loop_
_entity.id
_entity.type
_entity.pdbx_description
1 polymer ?
#
loop_
_entity_poly.entity_id
_entity_poly.type
_entity_poly.pdbx_seq_one_letter_code
_entity_poly.pdbx_strand_id
1 'polypeptide(L)'
;GKSSISCLVIDDKTYDSAYGKLNNTFLHTTTYNGFGEETVTALEALNILSEPEFKNKVNQLSDLLSKKLTILKDNHSDKIEEVKGTGLLNGIIFKSYSSSLAEMVEKIPINLIKNKSFFLKKLTATVISAELYEKYNILTSINDSENSNHLNISPSLIIGNKDVDYFFSSLSAVLKSNLNLKTLDLIFNFIKSKLK
;
A
#
# COMPACT_ATOMS: atom_id res chain seq x y z
N GLY A 1 11.45 3.64 9.70
CA GLY A 1 12.47 3.39 10.21
C GLY A 1 13.30 2.14 10.37
N LYS A 2 14.49 2.35 10.88
CA LYS A 2 15.49 1.30 11.08
C LYS A 2 15.23 0.48 12.35
N SER A 3 14.60 1.11 13.33
CA SER A 3 14.23 0.49 14.61
C SER A 3 12.72 0.41 14.75
N SER A 4 12.23 -0.71 15.26
CA SER A 4 10.80 -0.91 15.50
C SER A 4 10.46 -0.36 16.89
N ILE A 5 9.71 0.74 16.91
CA ILE A 5 9.22 1.35 18.14
C ILE A 5 7.81 1.88 17.92
N SER A 6 6.99 1.79 18.94
CA SER A 6 5.70 2.47 19.03
C SER A 6 5.53 3.10 20.41
N CYS A 7 4.76 4.16 20.50
CA CYS A 7 4.36 4.71 21.78
C CYS A 7 2.86 4.95 21.81
N LEU A 8 2.29 4.79 22.98
CA LEU A 8 0.91 5.14 23.28
C LEU A 8 0.94 6.36 24.22
N VAL A 9 0.27 7.43 23.81
CA VAL A 9 0.09 8.63 24.61
C VAL A 9 -1.35 8.68 25.08
N ILE A 10 -1.55 8.69 26.39
CA ILE A 10 -2.87 8.74 27.02
C ILE A 10 -2.86 9.75 28.16
N ASP A 11 -4.02 10.24 28.58
CA ASP A 11 -4.16 11.09 29.74
C ASP A 11 -4.02 10.31 31.05
N ASP A 12 -3.68 11.02 32.15
CA ASP A 12 -3.43 10.42 33.45
C ASP A 12 -4.65 9.66 33.99
N LYS A 13 -5.86 10.18 33.77
CA LYS A 13 -7.09 9.52 34.23
C LYS A 13 -7.30 8.17 33.57
N THR A 14 -7.03 8.08 32.27
CA THR A 14 -7.10 6.82 31.51
C THR A 14 -6.01 5.87 31.97
N TYR A 15 -4.78 6.38 32.18
CA TYR A 15 -3.67 5.60 32.73
C TYR A 15 -4.00 5.01 34.09
N ASP A 16 -4.44 5.84 35.05
CA ASP A 16 -4.79 5.40 36.40
C ASP A 16 -5.95 4.40 36.43
N SER A 17 -6.92 4.59 35.55
CA SER A 17 -8.05 3.66 35.42
C SER A 17 -7.58 2.27 34.95
N ALA A 18 -6.62 2.22 34.04
CA ALA A 18 -6.12 0.96 33.47
C ALA A 18 -5.03 0.31 34.33
N TYR A 19 -4.05 1.10 34.80
CA TYR A 19 -2.80 0.62 35.41
C TYR A 19 -2.59 1.05 36.86
N GLY A 20 -3.39 1.95 37.41
CA GLY A 20 -3.23 2.54 38.74
C GLY A 20 -3.42 1.59 39.92
N LYS A 21 -3.83 0.34 39.68
CA LYS A 21 -3.95 -0.69 40.73
C LYS A 21 -2.76 -1.65 40.66
N LEU A 22 -2.27 -2.05 41.83
CA LEU A 22 -1.10 -2.95 41.94
C LEU A 22 -1.22 -4.22 41.08
N ASN A 23 -2.42 -4.80 41.03
CA ASN A 23 -2.67 -6.02 40.25
C ASN A 23 -2.70 -5.77 38.72
N ASN A 24 -2.74 -4.52 38.28
CA ASN A 24 -2.85 -4.15 36.88
C ASN A 24 -1.52 -3.64 36.29
N THR A 25 -0.48 -3.54 37.11
CA THR A 25 0.82 -2.98 36.70
C THR A 25 1.46 -3.71 35.52
N PHE A 26 1.19 -5.02 35.36
CA PHE A 26 1.76 -5.85 34.30
C PHE A 26 0.79 -6.18 33.17
N LEU A 27 -0.37 -5.54 33.10
CA LEU A 27 -1.35 -5.82 32.04
C LEU A 27 -0.81 -5.56 30.64
N HIS A 28 0.13 -4.64 30.51
CA HIS A 28 0.76 -4.30 29.24
C HIS A 28 2.28 -4.37 29.37
N THR A 29 2.81 -5.58 29.40
CA THR A 29 4.25 -5.81 29.44
C THR A 29 4.67 -6.60 28.21
N THR A 30 5.74 -6.17 27.54
CA THR A 30 6.35 -6.86 26.42
C THR A 30 7.86 -7.01 26.63
N THR A 31 8.46 -8.00 25.98
CA THR A 31 9.93 -8.20 26.02
C THR A 31 10.70 -6.95 25.57
N TYR A 32 10.10 -6.11 24.76
CA TYR A 32 10.73 -4.92 24.19
C TYR A 32 10.46 -3.62 24.95
N ASN A 33 9.77 -3.67 26.07
CA ASN A 33 9.58 -2.50 26.92
C ASN A 33 10.95 -2.03 27.51
N GLY A 34 11.23 -0.73 27.34
CA GLY A 34 12.41 -0.11 27.96
C GLY A 34 13.72 -0.27 27.17
N PHE A 35 13.67 -0.64 25.89
CA PHE A 35 14.83 -0.62 25.01
C PHE A 35 15.33 0.82 24.80
N GLY A 36 16.58 1.11 25.23
CA GLY A 36 17.13 2.44 25.21
C GLY A 36 17.54 2.93 23.82
N GLU A 37 18.11 2.07 22.99
CA GLU A 37 18.61 2.40 21.65
C GLU A 37 17.51 2.86 20.71
N GLU A 38 16.38 2.15 20.70
CA GLU A 38 15.21 2.52 19.90
C GLU A 38 14.62 3.86 20.33
N THR A 39 14.64 4.15 21.64
CA THR A 39 14.14 5.41 22.18
C THR A 39 14.98 6.59 21.71
N VAL A 40 16.30 6.46 21.70
CA VAL A 40 17.23 7.51 21.20
C VAL A 40 16.98 7.74 19.70
N THR A 41 16.88 6.67 18.93
CA THR A 41 16.59 6.74 17.48
C THR A 41 15.23 7.40 17.21
N ALA A 42 14.22 7.07 18.02
CA ALA A 42 12.89 7.66 17.90
C ALA A 42 12.89 9.15 18.25
N LEU A 43 13.60 9.54 19.29
CA LEU A 43 13.72 10.94 19.70
C LEU A 43 14.34 11.79 18.58
N GLU A 44 15.41 11.33 17.98
CA GLU A 44 16.05 12.03 16.85
C GLU A 44 15.10 12.09 15.63
N ALA A 45 14.39 11.02 15.32
CA ALA A 45 13.38 11.03 14.27
C ALA A 45 12.28 12.06 14.56
N LEU A 46 11.80 12.15 15.79
CA LEU A 46 10.81 13.14 16.19
C LEU A 46 11.32 14.58 16.09
N ASN A 47 12.60 14.82 16.42
CA ASN A 47 13.23 16.13 16.26
C ASN A 47 13.20 16.55 14.79
N ILE A 48 13.66 15.70 13.87
CA ILE A 48 13.66 15.94 12.42
C ILE A 48 12.23 16.16 11.91
N LEU A 49 11.31 15.28 12.25
CA LEU A 49 9.90 15.37 11.83
C LEU A 49 9.19 16.62 12.37
N SER A 50 9.69 17.20 13.47
CA SER A 50 9.13 18.39 14.08
C SER A 50 9.61 19.69 13.44
N GLU A 51 10.68 19.66 12.64
CA GLU A 51 11.21 20.82 11.95
C GLU A 51 10.17 21.44 10.99
N PRO A 52 9.91 22.75 11.06
CA PRO A 52 8.93 23.39 10.18
C PRO A 52 9.25 23.22 8.70
N GLU A 53 10.53 23.28 8.32
CA GLU A 53 10.96 23.10 6.93
C GLU A 53 10.66 21.70 6.43
N PHE A 54 10.91 20.67 7.26
CA PHE A 54 10.61 19.27 6.92
C PHE A 54 9.10 19.08 6.73
N LYS A 55 8.29 19.59 7.64
CA LYS A 55 6.81 19.55 7.53
C LYS A 55 6.32 20.20 6.25
N ASN A 56 6.85 21.37 5.91
CA ASN A 56 6.49 22.07 4.68
C ASN A 56 6.84 21.25 3.43
N LYS A 57 8.01 20.63 3.37
CA LYS A 57 8.40 19.73 2.25
C LYS A 57 7.45 18.54 2.13
N VAL A 58 7.09 17.91 3.22
CA VAL A 58 6.15 16.77 3.23
C VAL A 58 4.76 17.21 2.76
N ASN A 59 4.28 18.38 3.19
CA ASN A 59 3.00 18.93 2.73
C ASN A 59 3.01 19.22 1.22
N GLN A 60 4.06 19.86 0.70
CA GLN A 60 4.21 20.11 -0.74
C GLN A 60 4.23 18.80 -1.55
N LEU A 61 4.92 17.78 -1.05
CA LEU A 61 4.96 16.46 -1.66
C LEU A 61 3.58 15.78 -1.63
N SER A 62 2.84 15.91 -0.55
CA SER A 62 1.46 15.43 -0.42
C SER A 62 0.55 16.07 -1.46
N ASP A 63 0.62 17.39 -1.64
CA ASP A 63 -0.16 18.11 -2.63
C ASP A 63 0.20 17.70 -4.05
N LEU A 64 1.49 17.50 -4.34
CA LEU A 64 1.97 17.02 -5.63
C LEU A 64 1.41 15.61 -5.91
N LEU A 65 1.50 14.69 -4.96
CA LEU A 65 0.96 13.33 -5.07
C LEU A 65 -0.54 13.33 -5.33
N SER A 66 -1.29 14.10 -4.56
CA SER A 66 -2.75 14.22 -4.70
C SER A 66 -3.14 14.71 -6.10
N LYS A 67 -2.48 15.77 -6.60
CA LYS A 67 -2.71 16.30 -7.96
C LYS A 67 -2.40 15.26 -9.02
N LYS A 68 -1.26 14.57 -8.93
CA LYS A 68 -0.86 13.54 -9.89
C LYS A 68 -1.78 12.33 -9.88
N LEU A 69 -2.25 11.91 -8.72
CA LEU A 69 -3.22 10.83 -8.57
C LEU A 69 -4.55 11.18 -9.21
N THR A 70 -5.03 12.41 -9.05
CA THR A 70 -6.24 12.90 -9.70
C THR A 70 -6.09 12.87 -11.23
N ILE A 71 -5.01 13.44 -11.75
CA ILE A 71 -4.72 13.44 -13.19
C ILE A 71 -4.60 12.01 -13.74
N LEU A 72 -3.92 11.13 -13.01
CA LEU A 72 -3.79 9.73 -13.41
C LEU A 72 -5.16 9.04 -13.49
N LYS A 73 -6.02 9.24 -12.48
CA LYS A 73 -7.38 8.68 -12.45
C LYS A 73 -8.21 9.20 -13.61
N ASP A 74 -8.17 10.50 -13.90
CA ASP A 74 -8.93 11.11 -14.99
C ASP A 74 -8.48 10.57 -16.36
N ASN A 75 -7.16 10.44 -16.57
CA ASN A 75 -6.58 9.92 -17.82
C ASN A 75 -6.79 8.41 -18.01
N HIS A 76 -7.10 7.66 -16.94
CA HIS A 76 -7.26 6.21 -16.95
C HIS A 76 -8.55 5.78 -16.22
N SER A 77 -9.61 6.58 -16.36
CA SER A 77 -10.89 6.33 -15.71
C SER A 77 -11.58 5.04 -16.16
N ASP A 78 -11.17 4.50 -17.31
CA ASP A 78 -11.56 3.17 -17.79
C ASP A 78 -10.92 2.02 -16.98
N LYS A 79 -9.77 2.24 -16.33
CA LYS A 79 -8.97 1.24 -15.62
C LYS A 79 -8.88 1.46 -14.12
N ILE A 80 -8.93 2.70 -13.67
CA ILE A 80 -8.89 3.06 -12.25
C ILE A 80 -10.33 3.22 -11.74
N GLU A 81 -10.68 2.44 -10.73
CA GLU A 81 -11.97 2.53 -10.03
C GLU A 81 -11.94 3.69 -9.03
N GLU A 82 -10.94 3.70 -8.17
CA GLU A 82 -10.85 4.65 -7.08
C GLU A 82 -9.40 4.92 -6.68
N VAL A 83 -9.16 6.11 -6.16
CA VAL A 83 -7.95 6.48 -5.44
C VAL A 83 -8.34 6.84 -4.01
N LYS A 84 -7.70 6.23 -3.03
CA LYS A 84 -7.93 6.45 -1.60
C LYS A 84 -6.64 6.87 -0.93
N GLY A 85 -6.76 7.61 0.16
CA GLY A 85 -5.63 7.94 1.02
C GLY A 85 -5.54 9.41 1.38
N THR A 86 -4.51 9.72 2.12
CA THR A 86 -4.19 11.08 2.54
C THR A 86 -2.68 11.22 2.70
N GLY A 87 -2.17 12.43 2.50
CA GLY A 87 -0.75 12.68 2.62
C GLY A 87 0.07 11.83 1.63
N LEU A 88 1.05 11.13 2.16
CA LEU A 88 1.90 10.22 1.38
C LEU A 88 1.45 8.75 1.45
N LEU A 89 0.34 8.46 2.10
CA LEU A 89 -0.21 7.12 2.19
C LEU A 89 -1.46 7.02 1.32
N ASN A 90 -1.29 6.45 0.13
CA ASN A 90 -2.36 6.36 -0.86
C ASN A 90 -2.47 4.93 -1.41
N GLY A 91 -3.63 4.63 -2.00
CA GLY A 91 -3.90 3.38 -2.68
C GLY A 91 -4.69 3.59 -3.95
N ILE A 92 -4.38 2.81 -4.98
CA ILE A 92 -5.13 2.79 -6.24
C ILE A 92 -5.88 1.48 -6.35
N ILE A 93 -7.20 1.55 -6.50
CA ILE A 93 -8.07 0.43 -6.80
C ILE A 93 -8.32 0.42 -8.30
N PHE A 94 -8.03 -0.73 -8.92
CA PHE A 94 -8.24 -0.91 -10.34
C PHE A 94 -9.57 -1.59 -10.62
N LYS A 95 -10.18 -1.25 -11.75
CA LYS A 95 -11.31 -2.00 -12.30
C LYS A 95 -10.85 -3.38 -12.72
N SER A 96 -11.74 -4.35 -12.67
CA SER A 96 -11.47 -5.69 -13.20
C SER A 96 -11.21 -5.62 -14.71
N TYR A 97 -10.31 -6.46 -15.20
CA TYR A 97 -10.03 -6.59 -16.63
C TYR A 97 -11.26 -7.03 -17.44
N SER A 98 -11.12 -6.93 -18.77
CA SER A 98 -12.10 -7.17 -19.80
C SER A 98 -13.03 -8.36 -19.54
N SER A 99 -14.23 -8.32 -20.16
CA SER A 99 -15.23 -9.38 -20.12
C SER A 99 -14.67 -10.77 -20.43
N SER A 100 -13.74 -10.89 -21.38
CA SER A 100 -13.12 -12.17 -21.76
C SER A 100 -12.32 -12.85 -20.65
N LEU A 101 -11.54 -12.10 -19.88
CA LEU A 101 -10.80 -12.63 -18.71
C LEU A 101 -11.74 -12.95 -17.56
N ALA A 102 -12.76 -12.13 -17.36
CA ALA A 102 -13.81 -12.42 -16.38
C ALA A 102 -14.52 -13.72 -16.70
N GLU A 103 -14.90 -13.95 -17.96
CA GLU A 103 -15.53 -15.19 -18.42
C GLU A 103 -14.62 -16.42 -18.24
N MET A 104 -13.31 -16.28 -18.46
CA MET A 104 -12.37 -17.36 -18.19
C MET A 104 -12.30 -17.71 -16.70
N VAL A 105 -12.21 -16.70 -15.83
CA VAL A 105 -12.18 -16.91 -14.38
C VAL A 105 -13.50 -17.49 -13.88
N GLU A 106 -14.63 -17.11 -14.48
CA GLU A 106 -15.95 -17.71 -14.16
C GLU A 106 -15.99 -19.22 -14.43
N LYS A 107 -15.26 -19.72 -15.40
CA LYS A 107 -15.16 -21.16 -15.71
C LYS A 107 -14.26 -21.93 -14.74
N ILE A 108 -13.43 -21.25 -13.92
CA ILE A 108 -12.60 -21.90 -12.92
C ILE A 108 -13.47 -22.47 -11.80
N PRO A 109 -13.27 -23.72 -11.37
CA PRO A 109 -14.05 -24.35 -10.30
C PRO A 109 -14.01 -23.55 -9.00
N ILE A 110 -15.16 -23.44 -8.31
CA ILE A 110 -15.32 -22.61 -7.10
C ILE A 110 -14.44 -23.06 -5.93
N ASN A 111 -14.06 -24.36 -5.89
CA ASN A 111 -13.11 -24.89 -4.91
C ASN A 111 -11.69 -24.31 -5.05
N LEU A 112 -11.35 -23.78 -6.22
CA LEU A 112 -10.06 -23.14 -6.48
C LEU A 112 -10.10 -21.64 -6.21
N ILE A 113 -11.23 -20.97 -6.49
CA ILE A 113 -11.40 -19.51 -6.31
C ILE A 113 -12.78 -19.24 -5.71
N LYS A 114 -12.81 -18.95 -4.42
CA LYS A 114 -14.07 -18.69 -3.70
C LYS A 114 -14.72 -17.36 -4.11
N ASN A 115 -13.95 -16.30 -4.27
CA ASN A 115 -14.41 -14.97 -4.68
C ASN A 115 -13.74 -14.54 -5.97
N LYS A 116 -14.41 -14.81 -7.09
CA LYS A 116 -13.88 -14.58 -8.43
C LYS A 116 -13.69 -13.09 -8.76
N SER A 117 -14.60 -12.24 -8.35
CA SER A 117 -14.49 -10.79 -8.56
C SER A 117 -13.30 -10.20 -7.81
N PHE A 118 -13.13 -10.57 -6.56
CA PHE A 118 -11.97 -10.17 -5.76
C PHE A 118 -10.66 -10.67 -6.36
N PHE A 119 -10.63 -11.92 -6.81
CA PHE A 119 -9.47 -12.53 -7.46
C PHE A 119 -9.07 -11.76 -8.73
N LEU A 120 -10.03 -11.37 -9.57
CA LEU A 120 -9.76 -10.58 -10.77
C LEU A 120 -9.17 -9.19 -10.45
N LYS A 121 -9.73 -8.50 -9.46
CA LYS A 121 -9.19 -7.21 -9.01
C LYS A 121 -7.77 -7.35 -8.46
N LYS A 122 -7.50 -8.41 -7.71
CA LYS A 122 -6.17 -8.73 -7.18
C LYS A 122 -5.17 -9.01 -8.29
N LEU A 123 -5.57 -9.81 -9.29
CA LEU A 123 -4.73 -10.07 -10.46
C LEU A 123 -4.34 -8.78 -11.17
N THR A 124 -5.28 -7.85 -11.35
CA THR A 124 -5.00 -6.56 -11.98
C THR A 124 -3.88 -5.80 -11.25
N ALA A 125 -4.00 -5.63 -9.94
CA ALA A 125 -2.98 -4.95 -9.14
C ALA A 125 -1.63 -5.69 -9.19
N THR A 126 -1.66 -7.04 -9.17
CA THR A 126 -0.46 -7.88 -9.22
C THR A 126 0.28 -7.73 -10.55
N VAL A 127 -0.44 -7.77 -11.67
CA VAL A 127 0.15 -7.59 -13.01
C VAL A 127 0.77 -6.21 -13.15
N ILE A 128 0.07 -5.16 -12.70
CA ILE A 128 0.59 -3.79 -12.74
C ILE A 128 1.85 -3.65 -11.90
N SER A 129 1.85 -4.20 -10.68
CA SER A 129 3.02 -4.22 -9.81
C SER A 129 4.21 -4.96 -10.44
N ALA A 130 3.97 -6.12 -11.05
CA ALA A 130 5.00 -6.88 -11.75
C ALA A 130 5.58 -6.13 -12.94
N GLU A 131 4.72 -5.49 -13.76
CA GLU A 131 5.16 -4.67 -14.90
C GLU A 131 6.00 -3.45 -14.46
N LEU A 132 5.60 -2.80 -13.37
CA LEU A 132 6.37 -1.69 -12.79
C LEU A 132 7.76 -2.17 -12.34
N TYR A 133 7.82 -3.33 -11.70
CA TYR A 133 9.10 -3.89 -11.27
C TYR A 133 9.99 -4.32 -12.44
N GLU A 134 9.45 -5.13 -13.37
CA GLU A 134 10.23 -5.73 -14.45
C GLU A 134 10.73 -4.72 -15.48
N LYS A 135 9.90 -3.71 -15.82
CA LYS A 135 10.23 -2.75 -16.89
C LYS A 135 10.83 -1.44 -16.38
N TYR A 136 10.49 -1.07 -15.16
CA TYR A 136 10.84 0.26 -14.65
C TYR A 136 11.64 0.22 -13.33
N ASN A 137 11.92 -0.98 -12.79
CA ASN A 137 12.61 -1.18 -11.51
C ASN A 137 11.91 -0.46 -10.34
N ILE A 138 10.58 -0.39 -10.38
CA ILE A 138 9.76 0.23 -9.34
C ILE A 138 9.11 -0.86 -8.49
N LEU A 139 9.54 -0.94 -7.24
CA LEU A 139 8.94 -1.85 -6.27
C LEU A 139 7.70 -1.21 -5.64
N THR A 140 6.58 -1.89 -5.71
CA THR A 140 5.32 -1.50 -5.08
C THR A 140 4.79 -2.63 -4.21
N SER A 141 3.88 -2.32 -3.29
CA SER A 141 3.18 -3.32 -2.50
C SER A 141 1.69 -3.33 -2.82
N ILE A 142 1.06 -4.47 -2.61
CA ILE A 142 -0.37 -4.66 -2.80
C ILE A 142 -0.96 -4.98 -1.43
N ASN A 143 -2.04 -4.30 -1.05
CA ASN A 143 -2.80 -4.70 0.12
C ASN A 143 -3.65 -5.93 -0.24
N ASP A 144 -3.52 -6.98 0.57
CA ASP A 144 -4.16 -8.28 0.37
C ASP A 144 -5.09 -8.61 1.54
N SER A 145 -5.98 -7.69 1.91
CA SER A 145 -7.05 -7.99 2.87
C SER A 145 -8.32 -8.38 2.13
N GLU A 146 -9.19 -9.18 2.77
CA GLU A 146 -10.45 -9.63 2.17
C GLU A 146 -11.36 -8.50 1.67
N ASN A 147 -11.19 -7.30 2.21
CA ASN A 147 -12.01 -6.12 1.89
C ASN A 147 -11.25 -5.02 1.14
N SER A 148 -9.96 -5.20 0.86
CA SER A 148 -9.14 -4.14 0.29
C SER A 148 -8.09 -4.72 -0.64
N ASN A 149 -8.20 -4.37 -1.91
CA ASN A 149 -7.29 -4.78 -2.96
C ASN A 149 -6.83 -3.56 -3.73
N HIS A 150 -5.70 -2.99 -3.32
CA HIS A 150 -5.16 -1.79 -3.94
C HIS A 150 -3.64 -1.82 -4.03
N LEU A 151 -3.13 -1.17 -5.04
CA LEU A 151 -1.71 -0.86 -5.16
C LEU A 151 -1.37 0.24 -4.17
N ASN A 152 -0.49 -0.04 -3.21
CA ASN A 152 -0.05 0.94 -2.22
C ASN A 152 0.97 1.91 -2.81
N ILE A 153 0.78 3.17 -2.48
CA ILE A 153 1.72 4.26 -2.77
C ILE A 153 2.08 4.91 -1.44
N SER A 154 3.25 4.55 -0.93
CA SER A 154 3.79 5.06 0.34
C SER A 154 5.28 5.38 0.17
N PRO A 155 5.62 6.44 -0.56
CA PRO A 155 6.99 6.80 -0.81
C PRO A 155 7.68 7.29 0.47
N SER A 156 9.00 7.29 0.45
CA SER A 156 9.80 7.93 1.50
C SER A 156 9.42 9.41 1.66
N LEU A 157 9.43 9.90 2.90
CA LEU A 157 9.20 11.33 3.20
C LEU A 157 10.21 12.27 2.54
N ILE A 158 11.34 11.74 2.06
CA ILE A 158 12.43 12.48 1.40
C ILE A 158 12.54 12.18 -0.10
N ILE A 159 11.53 11.56 -0.70
CA ILE A 159 11.53 11.27 -2.15
C ILE A 159 11.61 12.56 -2.96
N GLY A 160 12.36 12.53 -4.06
CA GLY A 160 12.49 13.67 -4.97
C GLY A 160 11.34 13.77 -5.95
N ASN A 161 11.04 15.00 -6.43
CA ASN A 161 10.00 15.22 -7.43
C ASN A 161 10.25 14.42 -8.72
N LYS A 162 11.52 14.24 -9.12
CA LYS A 162 11.90 13.45 -10.29
C LYS A 162 11.46 11.99 -10.17
N ASP A 163 11.61 11.39 -8.98
CA ASP A 163 11.22 10.00 -8.74
C ASP A 163 9.70 9.87 -8.72
N VAL A 164 9.00 10.88 -8.19
CA VAL A 164 7.53 10.96 -8.27
C VAL A 164 7.08 11.04 -9.72
N ASP A 165 7.68 11.91 -10.53
CA ASP A 165 7.37 12.05 -11.96
C ASP A 165 7.64 10.73 -12.72
N TYR A 166 8.76 10.09 -12.42
CA TYR A 166 9.12 8.80 -12.99
C TYR A 166 8.09 7.71 -12.66
N PHE A 167 7.67 7.62 -11.38
CA PHE A 167 6.64 6.69 -10.97
C PHE A 167 5.33 6.89 -11.76
N PHE A 168 4.82 8.10 -11.82
CA PHE A 168 3.54 8.38 -12.48
C PHE A 168 3.59 8.19 -13.99
N SER A 169 4.70 8.55 -14.65
CA SER A 169 4.91 8.31 -16.07
C SER A 169 4.98 6.81 -16.38
N SER A 170 5.71 6.05 -15.56
CA SER A 170 5.83 4.59 -15.70
C SER A 170 4.50 3.88 -15.47
N LEU A 171 3.77 4.26 -14.43
CA LEU A 171 2.44 3.69 -14.15
C LEU A 171 1.45 4.00 -15.27
N SER A 172 1.46 5.24 -15.81
CA SER A 172 0.64 5.60 -16.97
C SER A 172 1.00 4.76 -18.20
N ALA A 173 2.29 4.52 -18.45
CA ALA A 173 2.74 3.67 -19.54
C ALA A 173 2.28 2.22 -19.38
N VAL A 174 2.37 1.65 -18.17
CA VAL A 174 1.86 0.32 -17.84
C VAL A 174 0.34 0.26 -18.07
N LEU A 175 -0.40 1.25 -17.59
CA LEU A 175 -1.85 1.31 -17.79
C LEU A 175 -2.27 1.41 -19.26
N LYS A 176 -1.45 2.02 -20.13
CA LYS A 176 -1.69 2.07 -21.57
C LYS A 176 -1.37 0.76 -22.29
N SER A 177 -0.55 -0.09 -21.71
CA SER A 177 -0.15 -1.36 -22.33
C SER A 177 -1.26 -2.41 -22.29
N ASN A 178 -1.13 -3.45 -23.14
CA ASN A 178 -2.02 -4.61 -23.10
C ASN A 178 -1.48 -5.64 -22.10
N LEU A 179 -2.12 -5.71 -20.93
CA LEU A 179 -1.73 -6.58 -19.84
C LEU A 179 -2.39 -7.99 -19.90
N ASN A 180 -3.23 -8.25 -20.91
CA ASN A 180 -4.03 -9.49 -20.99
C ASN A 180 -3.16 -10.75 -21.01
N LEU A 181 -2.08 -10.78 -21.78
CA LEU A 181 -1.21 -11.95 -21.88
C LEU A 181 -0.56 -12.29 -20.53
N LYS A 182 -0.02 -11.30 -19.83
CA LYS A 182 0.56 -11.52 -18.49
C LYS A 182 -0.46 -11.95 -17.46
N THR A 183 -1.67 -11.42 -17.55
CA THR A 183 -2.76 -11.85 -16.68
C THR A 183 -3.11 -13.30 -16.93
N LEU A 184 -3.14 -13.74 -18.19
CA LEU A 184 -3.33 -15.15 -18.55
C LEU A 184 -2.25 -16.05 -17.98
N ASP A 185 -0.99 -15.68 -18.13
CA ASP A 185 0.15 -16.44 -17.59
C ASP A 185 0.06 -16.59 -16.06
N LEU A 186 -0.32 -15.55 -15.35
CA LEU A 186 -0.54 -15.61 -13.90
C LEU A 186 -1.71 -16.53 -13.54
N ILE A 187 -2.82 -16.48 -14.27
CA ILE A 187 -3.96 -17.39 -14.06
C ILE A 187 -3.53 -18.84 -14.27
N PHE A 188 -2.83 -19.15 -15.37
CA PHE A 188 -2.34 -20.50 -15.65
C PHE A 188 -1.40 -21.01 -14.55
N ASN A 189 -0.44 -20.18 -14.11
CA ASN A 189 0.49 -20.53 -13.05
C ASN A 189 -0.23 -20.77 -11.72
N PHE A 190 -1.23 -19.94 -11.39
CA PHE A 190 -2.06 -20.15 -10.21
C PHE A 190 -2.82 -21.47 -10.26
N ILE A 191 -3.51 -21.77 -11.36
CA ILE A 191 -4.23 -23.04 -11.53
C ILE A 191 -3.27 -24.22 -11.41
N LYS A 192 -2.14 -24.18 -12.09
CA LYS A 192 -1.11 -25.25 -12.04
C LYS A 192 -0.58 -25.46 -10.61
N SER A 193 -0.45 -24.41 -9.82
CA SER A 193 -0.01 -24.51 -8.42
C SER A 193 -1.03 -25.18 -7.50
N LYS A 194 -2.32 -25.10 -7.83
CA LYS A 194 -3.42 -25.68 -7.05
C LYS A 194 -3.77 -27.12 -7.43
N LEU A 195 -3.29 -27.57 -8.61
CA LEU A 195 -3.50 -28.94 -9.11
C LEU A 195 -2.34 -29.88 -8.73
N LYS A 196 -1.27 -29.36 -8.15
CA LYS A 196 -0.19 -30.13 -7.53
C LYS A 196 -0.50 -30.40 -6.05
#